data_78dca8f843f058ac775fffb192d5f0e9
#
_entry.id   78dca8f843f058ac775fffb192d5f0e9
#
_cell.length_a   1.000
_cell.length_b   1.000
_cell.length_c   1.000
_cell.angle_alpha   90.00
_cell.angle_beta   90.00
_cell.angle_gamma   90.00
#
_symmetry.space_group_name_H-M   'P 1'
#
loop_
_entity.id
_entity.type
_entity.pdbx_description
1 polymer ?
#
loop_
_entity_poly.entity_id
_entity_poly.type
_entity_poly.pdbx_seq_one_letter_code
_entity_poly.pdbx_strand_id
1 'polypeptide(L)'
;MLMKVNKEIDLDWIEIRDMCEMDCSVDQLRKMAQGVRMACGAMESAKELADGIQVPERYTRQAALIPQGDLFRPLARQTALHERIMAAIKPMPSVEVPPFGDEPKIEKRELVVAIADCHYGAEIHVTGLQGEVINHYDPEVFEQRMWRLRDEIMRIVDKENIYLVHIALLGDSLDGMLRASQLMQLRYGLVESCMRFADFMAVWLHDLAQYVHLNVYTVDGNHTEIRPLGTKRNAFPQENLEKVITWALQARLKDCPQIRVADNEGKHKLAKVCGYNLLLTHGDGDKSLNEAAKSAMLLYQTPVHYMMTAHLHSARESSYGLSEHGNAVILRAPAICGTDSYAMSLKHAGWPGTIAAVFSPSEGLEQQYYIRL
;
A
#
# COMPACT_ATOMS: atom_id res chain seq x y z
N MET A 1 26.02 26.91 -13.29
CA MET A 1 26.35 26.62 -11.87
C MET A 1 27.34 25.48 -11.71
N LEU A 2 27.02 24.26 -12.13
CA LEU A 2 27.90 23.09 -12.00
C LEU A 2 29.30 23.32 -12.64
N MET A 3 29.38 23.87 -13.84
CA MET A 3 30.63 24.16 -14.54
C MET A 3 31.54 25.13 -13.74
N LYS A 4 30.98 26.11 -13.03
CA LYS A 4 31.75 27.00 -12.13
C LYS A 4 32.26 26.25 -10.90
N VAL A 5 31.41 25.39 -10.30
CA VAL A 5 31.79 24.59 -9.15
C VAL A 5 32.90 23.59 -9.50
N ASN A 6 32.88 23.06 -10.72
CA ASN A 6 33.88 22.13 -11.25
C ASN A 6 35.13 22.84 -11.83
N LYS A 7 35.18 24.17 -11.77
CA LYS A 7 36.25 25.01 -12.36
C LYS A 7 36.42 24.84 -13.88
N GLU A 8 35.32 24.57 -14.56
CA GLU A 8 35.28 24.44 -16.02
C GLU A 8 35.10 25.79 -16.74
N ILE A 9 34.64 26.82 -16.02
CA ILE A 9 34.45 28.19 -16.50
C ILE A 9 35.04 29.21 -15.53
N ASP A 10 35.56 30.32 -16.04
CA ASP A 10 36.21 31.39 -15.27
C ASP A 10 35.32 32.64 -15.14
N LEU A 11 34.01 32.47 -15.02
CA LEU A 11 33.04 33.51 -14.75
C LEU A 11 32.86 33.67 -13.24
N ASP A 12 32.66 34.94 -12.77
CA ASP A 12 32.33 35.15 -11.37
C ASP A 12 30.86 34.82 -11.06
N TRP A 13 30.46 34.80 -9.78
CA TRP A 13 29.10 34.42 -9.38
C TRP A 13 28.06 35.51 -9.71
N ILE A 14 28.48 36.76 -9.89
CA ILE A 14 27.63 37.89 -10.31
C ILE A 14 27.31 37.72 -11.80
N GLU A 15 28.34 37.47 -12.61
CA GLU A 15 28.22 37.21 -14.05
C GLU A 15 27.30 36.02 -14.34
N ILE A 16 27.44 34.93 -13.56
CA ILE A 16 26.59 33.74 -13.72
C ILE A 16 25.14 34.03 -13.35
N ARG A 17 24.88 34.79 -12.27
CA ARG A 17 23.54 35.21 -11.87
C ARG A 17 22.87 36.04 -12.97
N ASP A 18 23.59 37.02 -13.46
CA ASP A 18 23.06 38.00 -14.45
C ASP A 18 22.87 37.31 -15.82
N MET A 19 23.77 36.43 -16.22
CA MET A 19 23.65 35.67 -17.46
C MET A 19 22.51 34.63 -17.44
N CYS A 20 22.16 34.13 -16.24
CA CYS A 20 21.06 33.16 -16.08
C CYS A 20 19.75 33.86 -15.65
N GLU A 21 19.69 35.19 -15.60
CA GLU A 21 18.53 35.99 -15.19
C GLU A 21 17.92 35.52 -13.84
N MET A 22 18.78 35.18 -12.88
CA MET A 22 18.33 34.60 -11.61
C MET A 22 18.02 35.70 -10.59
N ASP A 23 16.78 35.74 -10.10
CA ASP A 23 16.34 36.66 -9.03
C ASP A 23 16.71 36.08 -7.64
N CYS A 24 18.02 36.07 -7.35
CA CYS A 24 18.55 35.63 -6.07
C CYS A 24 19.86 36.35 -5.72
N SER A 25 20.22 36.37 -4.44
CA SER A 25 21.52 36.91 -4.02
C SER A 25 22.67 35.96 -4.42
N VAL A 26 23.88 36.51 -4.59
CA VAL A 26 25.09 35.73 -4.90
C VAL A 26 25.36 34.65 -3.85
N ASP A 27 25.04 34.92 -2.58
CA ASP A 27 25.17 33.94 -1.48
C ASP A 27 24.16 32.79 -1.58
N GLN A 28 22.94 33.11 -2.00
CA GLN A 28 21.94 32.06 -2.29
C GLN A 28 22.37 31.21 -3.48
N LEU A 29 22.88 31.83 -4.53
CA LEU A 29 23.39 31.14 -5.70
C LEU A 29 24.55 30.20 -5.37
N ARG A 30 25.51 30.61 -4.52
CA ARG A 30 26.60 29.78 -4.02
C ARG A 30 26.10 28.59 -3.23
N LYS A 31 25.13 28.80 -2.31
CA LYS A 31 24.52 27.73 -1.49
C LYS A 31 23.79 26.72 -2.35
N MET A 32 23.05 27.19 -3.37
CA MET A 32 22.39 26.30 -4.34
C MET A 32 23.39 25.46 -5.13
N ALA A 33 24.47 26.07 -5.63
CA ALA A 33 25.51 25.38 -6.37
C ALA A 33 26.23 24.32 -5.50
N GLN A 34 26.47 24.64 -4.24
CA GLN A 34 27.05 23.70 -3.28
C GLN A 34 26.10 22.52 -2.99
N GLY A 35 24.79 22.79 -2.84
CA GLY A 35 23.78 21.75 -2.68
C GLY A 35 23.70 20.81 -3.88
N VAL A 36 23.75 21.34 -5.10
CA VAL A 36 23.75 20.55 -6.33
C VAL A 36 25.02 19.67 -6.43
N ARG A 37 26.18 20.22 -6.10
CA ARG A 37 27.43 19.44 -6.06
C ARG A 37 27.38 18.27 -5.08
N MET A 38 26.80 18.52 -3.88
CA MET A 38 26.63 17.48 -2.86
C MET A 38 25.66 16.39 -3.33
N ALA A 39 24.55 16.78 -3.99
CA ALA A 39 23.61 15.84 -4.55
C ALA A 39 24.22 14.97 -5.67
N CYS A 40 25.01 15.59 -6.57
CA CYS A 40 25.73 14.83 -7.62
C CYS A 40 26.74 13.85 -7.01
N GLY A 41 27.52 14.26 -6.01
CA GLY A 41 28.46 13.38 -5.30
C GLY A 41 27.78 12.22 -4.58
N ALA A 42 26.60 12.47 -3.99
CA ALA A 42 25.81 11.42 -3.36
C ALA A 42 25.24 10.42 -4.39
N MET A 43 24.83 10.90 -5.59
CA MET A 43 24.36 10.03 -6.68
C MET A 43 25.49 9.16 -7.26
N GLU A 44 26.70 9.71 -7.41
CA GLU A 44 27.88 8.94 -7.85
C GLU A 44 28.26 7.86 -6.84
N SER A 45 28.27 8.20 -5.55
CA SER A 45 28.54 7.24 -4.47
C SER A 45 27.47 6.15 -4.36
N ALA A 46 26.20 6.48 -4.58
CA ALA A 46 25.11 5.52 -4.62
C ALA A 46 25.22 4.56 -5.82
N LYS A 47 25.68 5.08 -6.97
CA LYS A 47 25.93 4.27 -8.16
C LYS A 47 27.10 3.31 -7.98
N GLU A 48 28.19 3.77 -7.37
CA GLU A 48 29.35 2.93 -7.04
C GLU A 48 29.01 1.82 -6.02
N LEU A 49 28.13 2.11 -5.04
CA LEU A 49 27.59 1.12 -4.11
C LEU A 49 26.72 0.07 -4.80
N ALA A 50 25.88 0.50 -5.76
CA ALA A 50 25.05 -0.41 -6.56
C ALA A 50 25.89 -1.34 -7.47
N ASP A 51 27.06 -0.89 -7.92
CA ASP A 51 27.98 -1.65 -8.74
C ASP A 51 28.93 -2.56 -7.92
N GLY A 52 28.76 -2.63 -6.59
CA GLY A 52 29.51 -3.50 -5.68
C GLY A 52 30.97 -3.06 -5.44
N ILE A 53 31.32 -1.79 -5.76
CA ILE A 53 32.66 -1.23 -5.55
C ILE A 53 32.78 -0.75 -4.11
N GLN A 54 33.81 -1.23 -3.38
CA GLN A 54 34.12 -0.76 -2.02
C GLN A 54 34.45 0.74 -2.04
N VAL A 55 33.68 1.54 -1.31
CA VAL A 55 33.91 2.98 -1.15
C VAL A 55 35.26 3.22 -0.47
N PRO A 56 36.23 3.93 -1.09
CA PRO A 56 37.51 4.19 -0.47
C PRO A 56 37.38 4.94 0.85
N GLU A 57 38.19 4.59 1.85
CA GLU A 57 38.16 5.14 3.22
C GLU A 57 38.22 6.68 3.29
N ARG A 58 38.78 7.34 2.26
CA ARG A 58 38.81 8.80 2.10
C ARG A 58 37.41 9.44 1.98
N TYR A 59 36.41 8.73 1.44
CA TYR A 59 35.03 9.24 1.32
C TYR A 59 34.24 9.08 2.62
N THR A 60 34.50 8.03 3.39
CA THR A 60 33.94 7.86 4.73
C THR A 60 34.46 8.93 5.71
N ARG A 61 35.71 9.38 5.58
CA ARG A 61 36.26 10.50 6.37
C ARG A 61 35.69 11.86 5.92
N GLN A 62 35.45 12.09 4.64
CA GLN A 62 34.81 13.33 4.17
C GLN A 62 33.34 13.43 4.59
N ALA A 63 32.61 12.33 4.61
CA ALA A 63 31.26 12.29 5.14
C ALA A 63 31.21 12.61 6.66
N ALA A 64 32.26 12.28 7.42
CA ALA A 64 32.39 12.62 8.84
C ALA A 64 32.76 14.10 9.08
N LEU A 65 33.31 14.80 8.09
CA LEU A 65 33.74 16.21 8.16
C LEU A 65 32.68 17.21 7.65
N ILE A 66 31.58 16.72 7.08
CA ILE A 66 30.46 17.58 6.70
C ILE A 66 29.79 18.07 8.01
N PRO A 67 29.69 19.40 8.24
CA PRO A 67 28.94 19.90 9.37
C PRO A 67 27.58 19.25 9.38
N GLN A 68 27.18 18.69 10.52
CA GLN A 68 25.95 17.91 10.68
C GLN A 68 24.72 18.81 10.54
N GLY A 69 24.53 19.37 9.33
CA GLY A 69 23.30 20.05 8.95
C GLY A 69 22.14 19.07 8.90
N ASP A 70 20.97 19.54 9.28
CA ASP A 70 19.75 18.77 9.57
C ASP A 70 19.24 17.86 8.43
N LEU A 71 19.85 17.89 7.23
CA LEU A 71 19.46 17.08 6.07
C LEU A 71 20.07 15.65 6.06
N PHE A 72 21.30 15.47 6.57
CA PHE A 72 22.00 14.18 6.48
C PHE A 72 21.72 13.22 7.66
N ARG A 73 21.37 13.76 8.82
CA ARG A 73 20.96 12.93 9.96
C ARG A 73 19.68 12.12 9.69
N PRO A 74 18.62 12.68 9.06
CA PRO A 74 17.44 11.91 8.68
C PRO A 74 17.78 10.80 7.68
N LEU A 75 18.59 11.10 6.64
CA LEU A 75 18.94 10.12 5.61
C LEU A 75 19.77 8.96 6.17
N ALA A 76 20.79 9.24 6.97
CA ALA A 76 21.61 8.22 7.64
C ALA A 76 20.79 7.37 8.63
N ARG A 77 19.85 7.98 9.35
CA ARG A 77 18.92 7.26 10.23
C ARG A 77 17.95 6.39 9.44
N GLN A 78 17.48 6.87 8.31
CA GLN A 78 16.59 6.13 7.41
C GLN A 78 17.31 4.92 6.82
N THR A 79 18.56 5.07 6.36
CA THR A 79 19.37 3.95 5.87
C THR A 79 19.65 2.92 6.96
N ALA A 80 20.06 3.37 8.16
CA ALA A 80 20.30 2.47 9.30
C ALA A 80 19.01 1.79 9.79
N LEU A 81 17.87 2.45 9.70
CA LEU A 81 16.57 1.86 9.99
C LEU A 81 16.21 0.81 8.94
N HIS A 82 16.41 1.13 7.65
CA HIS A 82 16.20 0.19 6.56
C HIS A 82 17.04 -1.08 6.73
N GLU A 83 18.34 -0.95 7.00
CA GLU A 83 19.24 -2.08 7.27
C GLU A 83 18.79 -2.93 8.46
N ARG A 84 18.34 -2.29 9.55
CA ARG A 84 17.80 -2.99 10.73
C ARG A 84 16.49 -3.72 10.43
N ILE A 85 15.60 -3.10 9.67
CA ILE A 85 14.35 -3.73 9.22
C ILE A 85 14.67 -4.94 8.35
N MET A 86 15.59 -4.80 7.36
CA MET A 86 16.01 -5.91 6.51
C MET A 86 16.62 -7.06 7.30
N ALA A 87 17.48 -6.76 8.28
CA ALA A 87 18.09 -7.79 9.12
C ALA A 87 17.09 -8.47 10.06
N ALA A 88 16.03 -7.78 10.46
CA ALA A 88 14.97 -8.32 11.31
C ALA A 88 13.95 -9.17 10.56
N ILE A 89 13.78 -8.97 9.24
CA ILE A 89 12.85 -9.74 8.41
C ILE A 89 13.42 -11.13 8.15
N LYS A 90 12.84 -12.14 8.81
CA LYS A 90 13.15 -13.54 8.53
C LYS A 90 12.17 -14.06 7.47
N PRO A 91 12.67 -14.68 6.38
CA PRO A 91 11.79 -15.36 5.43
C PRO A 91 10.93 -16.41 6.13
N MET A 92 9.70 -16.56 5.68
CA MET A 92 8.86 -17.69 6.08
C MET A 92 9.42 -18.96 5.45
N PRO A 93 9.27 -20.14 6.11
CA PRO A 93 9.63 -21.40 5.47
C PRO A 93 8.79 -21.59 4.20
N SER A 94 9.32 -22.36 3.25
CA SER A 94 8.55 -22.77 2.07
C SER A 94 7.34 -23.59 2.50
N VAL A 95 6.24 -23.42 1.78
CA VAL A 95 5.02 -24.20 2.00
C VAL A 95 5.10 -25.44 1.12
N GLU A 96 5.01 -26.62 1.72
CA GLU A 96 4.76 -27.87 0.99
C GLU A 96 3.24 -27.97 0.76
N VAL A 97 2.80 -27.59 -0.42
CA VAL A 97 1.40 -27.82 -0.84
C VAL A 97 1.32 -29.25 -1.34
N PRO A 98 0.39 -30.06 -0.84
CA PRO A 98 0.13 -31.38 -1.44
C PRO A 98 -0.12 -31.19 -2.94
N PRO A 99 0.36 -32.11 -3.81
CA PRO A 99 0.04 -32.02 -5.22
C PRO A 99 -1.49 -32.00 -5.35
N PHE A 100 -2.01 -30.90 -5.87
CA PHE A 100 -3.42 -30.87 -6.29
C PHE A 100 -3.58 -32.03 -7.28
N GLY A 101 -4.56 -32.89 -7.04
CA GLY A 101 -4.87 -33.98 -7.96
C GLY A 101 -5.06 -33.50 -9.38
N ASP A 102 -5.16 -34.39 -10.33
CA ASP A 102 -5.28 -34.08 -11.77
C ASP A 102 -6.14 -32.85 -11.98
N GLU A 103 -5.65 -31.92 -12.82
CA GLU A 103 -6.34 -30.64 -13.11
C GLU A 103 -7.84 -30.88 -13.31
N PRO A 104 -8.71 -30.23 -12.55
CA PRO A 104 -10.14 -30.42 -12.71
C PRO A 104 -10.53 -30.08 -14.13
N LYS A 105 -11.30 -30.93 -14.78
CA LYS A 105 -11.91 -30.68 -16.10
C LYS A 105 -12.99 -29.59 -16.05
N ILE A 106 -13.20 -28.99 -14.86
CA ILE A 106 -14.16 -27.93 -14.59
C ILE A 106 -13.49 -26.58 -14.89
N GLU A 107 -14.24 -25.64 -15.39
CA GLU A 107 -13.81 -24.26 -15.64
C GLU A 107 -13.13 -23.68 -14.39
N LYS A 108 -11.89 -23.17 -14.56
CA LYS A 108 -11.08 -22.66 -13.43
C LYS A 108 -11.72 -21.35 -12.94
N ARG A 109 -12.32 -21.42 -11.75
CA ARG A 109 -12.82 -20.23 -11.05
C ARG A 109 -11.75 -19.61 -10.20
N GLU A 110 -11.80 -18.30 -10.06
CA GLU A 110 -10.91 -17.54 -9.20
C GLU A 110 -11.73 -16.74 -8.19
N LEU A 111 -11.19 -16.59 -6.97
CA LEU A 111 -11.80 -15.80 -5.90
C LEU A 111 -11.01 -14.52 -5.68
N VAL A 112 -11.68 -13.39 -5.60
CA VAL A 112 -11.10 -12.12 -5.16
C VAL A 112 -11.65 -11.76 -3.81
N VAL A 113 -10.77 -11.51 -2.84
CA VAL A 113 -11.14 -11.08 -1.48
C VAL A 113 -10.59 -9.69 -1.24
N ALA A 114 -11.46 -8.73 -0.95
CA ALA A 114 -11.07 -7.38 -0.58
C ALA A 114 -10.76 -7.31 0.92
N ILE A 115 -9.61 -6.78 1.29
CA ILE A 115 -9.26 -6.45 2.67
C ILE A 115 -8.98 -4.95 2.70
N ALA A 116 -9.76 -4.20 3.47
CA ALA A 116 -9.72 -2.75 3.41
C ALA A 116 -9.99 -2.12 4.77
N ASP A 117 -9.50 -0.89 4.93
CA ASP A 117 -9.80 -0.07 6.11
C ASP A 117 -9.55 -0.87 7.40
N CYS A 118 -8.36 -1.51 7.47
CA CYS A 118 -7.95 -2.28 8.64
C CYS A 118 -7.65 -1.38 9.82
N HIS A 119 -7.11 -0.17 9.55
CA HIS A 119 -6.74 0.79 10.60
C HIS A 119 -6.00 0.14 11.77
N TYR A 120 -5.08 -0.81 11.45
CA TYR A 120 -4.34 -1.53 12.47
C TYR A 120 -3.54 -0.58 13.36
N GLY A 121 -3.61 -0.81 14.66
CA GLY A 121 -3.04 0.07 15.68
C GLY A 121 -4.06 1.02 16.31
N ALA A 122 -5.24 1.25 15.70
CA ALA A 122 -6.31 2.04 16.29
C ALA A 122 -6.98 1.31 17.46
N GLU A 123 -7.40 2.07 18.47
CA GLU A 123 -8.39 1.65 19.48
C GLU A 123 -9.70 2.39 19.23
N ILE A 124 -10.75 1.65 18.85
CA ILE A 124 -12.04 2.18 18.53
C ILE A 124 -13.07 1.65 19.54
N HIS A 125 -13.78 2.55 20.20
CA HIS A 125 -14.89 2.22 21.06
C HIS A 125 -16.08 3.12 20.72
N VAL A 126 -17.13 2.55 20.19
CA VAL A 126 -18.33 3.27 19.76
C VAL A 126 -19.53 2.74 20.53
N THR A 127 -20.23 3.64 21.19
CA THR A 127 -21.46 3.34 21.94
C THR A 127 -22.67 3.96 21.26
N GLY A 128 -23.81 3.28 21.35
CA GLY A 128 -25.09 3.78 20.86
C GLY A 128 -25.81 4.69 21.86
N LEU A 129 -27.01 5.08 21.49
CA LEU A 129 -27.82 6.03 22.26
C LEU A 129 -28.27 5.51 23.63
N GLN A 130 -28.29 4.19 23.80
CA GLN A 130 -28.69 3.54 25.07
C GLN A 130 -27.48 3.01 25.86
N GLY A 131 -26.27 3.36 25.42
CA GLY A 131 -25.01 2.91 26.02
C GLY A 131 -24.56 1.52 25.56
N GLU A 132 -25.26 0.89 24.61
CA GLU A 132 -24.84 -0.37 24.00
C GLU A 132 -23.53 -0.19 23.21
N VAL A 133 -22.67 -1.20 23.19
CA VAL A 133 -21.44 -1.20 22.39
C VAL A 133 -21.81 -1.53 20.94
N ILE A 134 -21.66 -0.55 20.05
CA ILE A 134 -21.87 -0.71 18.60
C ILE A 134 -20.65 -1.34 17.96
N ASN A 135 -19.45 -0.87 18.30
CA ASN A 135 -18.18 -1.42 17.82
C ASN A 135 -17.11 -1.28 18.89
N HIS A 136 -16.37 -2.36 19.07
CA HIS A 136 -15.11 -2.40 19.79
C HIS A 136 -14.06 -2.97 18.86
N TYR A 137 -12.90 -2.29 18.73
CA TYR A 137 -11.84 -2.68 17.85
C TYR A 137 -10.49 -2.26 18.40
N ASP A 138 -9.54 -3.17 18.31
CA ASP A 138 -8.14 -3.03 18.65
C ASP A 138 -7.32 -4.04 17.81
N PRO A 139 -5.99 -4.08 17.93
CA PRO A 139 -5.16 -5.03 17.19
C PRO A 139 -5.53 -6.51 17.42
N GLU A 140 -5.91 -6.87 18.62
CA GLU A 140 -6.31 -8.24 18.97
C GLU A 140 -7.63 -8.63 18.29
N VAL A 141 -8.59 -7.71 18.25
CA VAL A 141 -9.87 -7.89 17.54
C VAL A 141 -9.62 -7.97 16.02
N PHE A 142 -8.68 -7.18 15.49
CA PHE A 142 -8.26 -7.31 14.09
C PHE A 142 -7.80 -8.73 13.78
N GLU A 143 -6.86 -9.26 14.57
CA GLU A 143 -6.32 -10.60 14.37
C GLU A 143 -7.42 -11.68 14.44
N GLN A 144 -8.33 -11.58 15.40
CA GLN A 144 -9.48 -12.49 15.49
C GLN A 144 -10.39 -12.42 14.26
N ARG A 145 -10.69 -11.21 13.75
CA ARG A 145 -11.46 -11.01 12.53
C ARG A 145 -10.76 -11.61 11.31
N MET A 146 -9.46 -11.45 11.20
CA MET A 146 -8.69 -11.99 10.10
C MET A 146 -8.65 -13.52 10.10
N TRP A 147 -8.51 -14.16 11.27
CA TRP A 147 -8.60 -15.64 11.36
C TRP A 147 -10.00 -16.13 11.01
N ARG A 148 -11.04 -15.46 11.47
CA ARG A 148 -12.41 -15.77 11.03
C ARG A 148 -12.58 -15.58 9.51
N LEU A 149 -12.02 -14.54 8.93
CA LEU A 149 -12.05 -14.32 7.48
C LEU A 149 -11.36 -15.48 6.74
N ARG A 150 -10.21 -15.95 7.25
CA ARG A 150 -9.51 -17.11 6.70
C ARG A 150 -10.44 -18.33 6.62
N ASP A 151 -11.18 -18.63 7.68
CA ASP A 151 -12.09 -19.78 7.71
C ASP A 151 -13.25 -19.61 6.72
N GLU A 152 -13.77 -18.39 6.56
CA GLU A 152 -14.79 -18.08 5.56
C GLU A 152 -14.25 -18.20 4.11
N ILE A 153 -13.02 -17.75 3.86
CA ILE A 153 -12.35 -17.94 2.57
C ILE A 153 -12.24 -19.44 2.26
N MET A 154 -11.76 -20.24 3.20
CA MET A 154 -11.62 -21.69 3.00
C MET A 154 -12.96 -22.36 2.71
N ARG A 155 -14.03 -21.95 3.40
CA ARG A 155 -15.39 -22.45 3.12
C ARG A 155 -15.86 -22.12 1.71
N ILE A 156 -15.53 -20.93 1.19
CA ILE A 156 -15.85 -20.52 -0.18
C ILE A 156 -14.98 -21.31 -1.18
N VAL A 157 -13.68 -21.44 -0.89
CA VAL A 157 -12.73 -22.21 -1.70
C VAL A 157 -13.22 -23.64 -1.92
N ASP A 158 -13.60 -24.31 -0.86
CA ASP A 158 -14.11 -25.70 -0.92
C ASP A 158 -15.43 -25.76 -1.67
N LYS A 159 -16.38 -24.85 -1.37
CA LYS A 159 -17.70 -24.85 -1.99
C LYS A 159 -17.67 -24.58 -3.50
N GLU A 160 -16.84 -23.62 -3.92
CA GLU A 160 -16.77 -23.15 -5.31
C GLU A 160 -15.64 -23.83 -6.10
N ASN A 161 -14.88 -24.73 -5.47
CA ASN A 161 -13.71 -25.40 -6.05
C ASN A 161 -12.68 -24.41 -6.61
N ILE A 162 -12.28 -23.45 -5.80
CA ILE A 162 -11.34 -22.38 -6.15
C ILE A 162 -9.91 -22.88 -6.05
N TYR A 163 -9.12 -22.62 -7.08
CA TYR A 163 -7.70 -22.93 -7.13
C TYR A 163 -6.82 -21.70 -6.82
N LEU A 164 -7.23 -20.53 -7.24
CA LEU A 164 -6.48 -19.28 -7.11
C LEU A 164 -7.31 -18.23 -6.38
N VAL A 165 -6.73 -17.68 -5.30
CA VAL A 165 -7.34 -16.60 -4.54
C VAL A 165 -6.51 -15.32 -4.73
N HIS A 166 -7.17 -14.25 -5.10
CA HIS A 166 -6.62 -12.90 -5.18
C HIS A 166 -6.95 -12.15 -3.90
N ILE A 167 -5.94 -11.79 -3.13
CA ILE A 167 -6.07 -10.95 -1.93
C ILE A 167 -5.79 -9.52 -2.32
N ALA A 168 -6.79 -8.67 -2.24
CA ALA A 168 -6.70 -7.25 -2.56
C ALA A 168 -6.69 -6.41 -1.27
N LEU A 169 -5.50 -5.95 -0.86
CA LEU A 169 -5.35 -4.97 0.21
C LEU A 169 -5.65 -3.58 -0.38
N LEU A 170 -6.85 -3.08 -0.10
CA LEU A 170 -7.38 -1.86 -0.72
C LEU A 170 -7.06 -0.58 0.06
N GLY A 171 -5.91 -0.54 0.73
CA GLY A 171 -5.43 0.62 1.46
C GLY A 171 -5.99 0.75 2.87
N ASP A 172 -5.48 1.77 3.56
CA ASP A 172 -5.75 2.05 4.97
C ASP A 172 -5.53 0.84 5.89
N SER A 173 -4.42 0.12 5.61
CA SER A 173 -3.97 -0.99 6.44
C SER A 173 -3.67 -0.54 7.87
N LEU A 174 -3.21 0.69 8.06
CA LEU A 174 -2.88 1.29 9.35
C LEU A 174 -3.74 2.51 9.63
N ASP A 175 -4.01 2.79 10.91
CA ASP A 175 -4.49 4.11 11.29
C ASP A 175 -3.30 5.07 11.39
N GLY A 176 -3.29 6.05 10.52
CA GLY A 176 -2.08 6.82 10.22
C GLY A 176 -1.94 8.14 10.99
N MET A 177 -1.19 9.06 10.40
CA MET A 177 -0.80 10.35 10.97
C MET A 177 -1.61 11.53 10.42
N LEU A 178 -2.88 11.34 10.04
CA LEU A 178 -3.70 12.41 9.45
C LEU A 178 -3.90 13.59 10.38
N ARG A 179 -4.03 13.34 11.68
CA ARG A 179 -4.30 14.34 12.72
C ARG A 179 -3.57 13.96 14.00
N ALA A 180 -3.13 14.95 14.77
CA ALA A 180 -2.50 14.73 16.07
C ALA A 180 -3.40 13.94 17.03
N SER A 181 -4.72 14.09 16.97
CA SER A 181 -5.68 13.34 17.77
C SER A 181 -5.68 11.83 17.47
N GLN A 182 -5.41 11.42 16.24
CA GLN A 182 -5.30 9.99 15.89
C GLN A 182 -4.06 9.36 16.50
N LEU A 183 -2.92 10.05 16.47
CA LEU A 183 -1.69 9.57 17.11
C LEU A 183 -1.87 9.30 18.61
N MET A 184 -2.78 10.02 19.27
CA MET A 184 -3.09 9.83 20.69
C MET A 184 -4.01 8.63 20.97
N GLN A 185 -4.67 8.10 19.92
CA GLN A 185 -5.59 6.97 20.01
C GLN A 185 -4.96 5.67 19.51
N LEU A 186 -3.71 5.71 19.07
CA LEU A 186 -3.00 4.53 18.65
C LEU A 186 -2.49 3.75 19.86
N ARG A 187 -2.76 2.45 19.90
CA ARG A 187 -2.19 1.52 20.87
C ARG A 187 -0.69 1.31 20.67
N TYR A 188 -0.25 1.27 19.41
CA TYR A 188 1.15 1.19 19.02
C TYR A 188 1.54 2.40 18.20
N GLY A 189 2.79 2.85 18.30
CA GLY A 189 3.29 3.86 17.36
C GLY A 189 3.22 3.39 15.91
N LEU A 190 3.11 4.34 14.97
CA LEU A 190 2.88 4.04 13.55
C LEU A 190 3.89 3.04 12.95
N VAL A 191 5.18 3.19 13.29
CA VAL A 191 6.24 2.28 12.81
C VAL A 191 6.03 0.86 13.37
N GLU A 192 5.71 0.75 14.65
CA GLU A 192 5.43 -0.53 15.29
C GLU A 192 4.18 -1.18 14.71
N SER A 193 3.11 -0.40 14.50
CA SER A 193 1.89 -0.88 13.84
C SER A 193 2.18 -1.43 12.44
N CYS A 194 3.01 -0.73 11.66
CA CYS A 194 3.42 -1.18 10.33
C CYS A 194 4.16 -2.53 10.37
N MET A 195 5.11 -2.66 11.29
CA MET A 195 5.88 -3.89 11.44
C MET A 195 5.00 -5.06 11.89
N ARG A 196 4.14 -4.85 12.89
CA ARG A 196 3.22 -5.87 13.42
C ARG A 196 2.19 -6.30 12.39
N PHE A 197 1.60 -5.35 11.66
CA PHE A 197 0.65 -5.64 10.59
C PHE A 197 1.28 -6.49 9.49
N ALA A 198 2.46 -6.07 8.99
CA ALA A 198 3.14 -6.80 7.95
C ALA A 198 3.56 -8.22 8.39
N ASP A 199 3.99 -8.37 9.65
CA ASP A 199 4.34 -9.66 10.23
C ASP A 199 3.12 -10.58 10.34
N PHE A 200 2.02 -10.09 10.90
CA PHE A 200 0.76 -10.81 10.99
C PHE A 200 0.25 -11.22 9.61
N MET A 201 0.21 -10.30 8.65
CA MET A 201 -0.28 -10.60 7.31
C MET A 201 0.58 -11.63 6.59
N ALA A 202 1.90 -11.63 6.80
CA ALA A 202 2.77 -12.66 6.25
C ALA A 202 2.43 -14.05 6.81
N VAL A 203 2.18 -14.17 8.12
CA VAL A 203 1.75 -15.42 8.75
C VAL A 203 0.39 -15.86 8.23
N TRP A 204 -0.56 -14.94 8.13
CA TRP A 204 -1.91 -15.20 7.66
C TRP A 204 -1.95 -15.66 6.19
N LEU A 205 -1.20 -15.00 5.31
CA LEU A 205 -1.07 -15.39 3.90
C LEU A 205 -0.36 -16.73 3.75
N HIS A 206 0.67 -16.98 4.56
CA HIS A 206 1.38 -18.25 4.56
C HIS A 206 0.47 -19.42 4.98
N ASP A 207 -0.41 -19.21 5.96
CA ASP A 207 -1.40 -20.23 6.38
C ASP A 207 -2.39 -20.54 5.23
N LEU A 208 -2.96 -19.52 4.58
CA LEU A 208 -3.85 -19.72 3.43
C LEU A 208 -3.14 -20.44 2.27
N ALA A 209 -1.88 -20.16 2.03
CA ALA A 209 -1.11 -20.73 0.93
C ALA A 209 -0.83 -22.24 1.10
N GLN A 210 -1.12 -22.80 2.26
CA GLN A 210 -1.09 -24.26 2.44
C GLN A 210 -2.21 -24.98 1.68
N TYR A 211 -3.23 -24.25 1.24
CA TYR A 211 -4.44 -24.83 0.64
C TYR A 211 -4.70 -24.32 -0.77
N VAL A 212 -4.27 -23.08 -1.10
CA VAL A 212 -4.55 -22.43 -2.38
C VAL A 212 -3.38 -21.58 -2.86
N HIS A 213 -3.33 -21.30 -4.16
CA HIS A 213 -2.42 -20.30 -4.68
C HIS A 213 -2.93 -18.89 -4.40
N LEU A 214 -2.02 -17.95 -4.12
CA LEU A 214 -2.35 -16.57 -3.77
C LEU A 214 -1.68 -15.58 -4.71
N ASN A 215 -2.48 -14.64 -5.24
CA ASN A 215 -1.99 -13.39 -5.78
C ASN A 215 -2.36 -12.26 -4.81
N VAL A 216 -1.38 -11.52 -4.33
CA VAL A 216 -1.59 -10.43 -3.37
C VAL A 216 -1.32 -9.10 -4.04
N TYR A 217 -2.26 -8.17 -3.91
CA TYR A 217 -2.17 -6.81 -4.45
C TYR A 217 -2.36 -5.82 -3.32
N THR A 218 -1.66 -4.69 -3.40
CA THR A 218 -1.81 -3.57 -2.48
C THR A 218 -2.04 -2.29 -3.25
N VAL A 219 -2.82 -1.38 -2.70
CA VAL A 219 -2.96 -0.01 -3.20
C VAL A 219 -2.81 0.98 -2.06
N ASP A 220 -2.40 2.20 -2.38
CA ASP A 220 -2.20 3.26 -1.39
C ASP A 220 -3.53 3.69 -0.77
N GLY A 221 -3.56 3.79 0.57
CA GLY A 221 -4.63 4.41 1.33
C GLY A 221 -4.29 5.85 1.73
N ASN A 222 -5.28 6.58 2.23
CA ASN A 222 -5.05 7.95 2.70
C ASN A 222 -4.54 8.02 4.15
N HIS A 223 -4.85 7.04 5.00
CA HIS A 223 -4.32 6.98 6.37
C HIS A 223 -2.88 6.52 6.41
N THR A 224 -2.43 5.76 5.44
CA THR A 224 -1.05 5.28 5.32
C THR A 224 -0.10 6.26 4.63
N GLU A 225 -0.60 7.40 4.11
CA GLU A 225 0.23 8.48 3.56
C GLU A 225 1.05 9.15 4.66
N ILE A 226 2.37 9.20 4.48
CA ILE A 226 3.27 9.90 5.40
C ILE A 226 3.15 11.41 5.17
N ARG A 227 2.50 12.09 6.11
CA ARG A 227 2.30 13.54 6.08
C ARG A 227 2.98 14.21 7.26
N PRO A 228 4.06 14.99 7.05
CA PRO A 228 4.56 15.89 8.07
C PRO A 228 3.46 16.86 8.52
N LEU A 229 3.39 17.16 9.82
CA LEU A 229 2.39 18.06 10.39
C LEU A 229 2.33 19.39 9.61
N GLY A 230 1.13 19.81 9.23
CA GLY A 230 0.89 21.04 8.47
C GLY A 230 0.94 20.90 6.96
N THR A 231 1.26 19.73 6.41
CA THR A 231 1.22 19.50 4.97
C THR A 231 -0.18 19.13 4.47
N LYS A 232 -0.45 19.49 3.21
CA LYS A 232 -1.71 19.12 2.55
C LYS A 232 -1.70 17.65 2.12
N ARG A 233 -2.87 17.07 1.96
CA ARG A 233 -3.06 15.76 1.33
C ARG A 233 -2.41 15.71 -0.06
N ASN A 234 -1.82 14.58 -0.40
CA ASN A 234 -1.06 14.34 -1.64
C ASN A 234 0.15 15.29 -1.84
N ALA A 235 0.68 15.87 -0.77
CA ALA A 235 1.91 16.66 -0.87
C ALA A 235 3.12 15.79 -1.21
N PHE A 236 3.13 14.56 -0.73
CA PHE A 236 4.17 13.55 -0.95
C PHE A 236 3.56 12.22 -1.41
N PRO A 237 3.01 12.15 -2.63
CA PRO A 237 2.22 11.00 -3.09
C PRO A 237 3.03 9.70 -3.20
N GLN A 238 4.36 9.77 -3.17
CA GLN A 238 5.23 8.59 -3.17
C GLN A 238 5.51 8.05 -1.77
N GLU A 239 5.23 8.83 -0.72
CA GLU A 239 5.51 8.48 0.67
C GLU A 239 4.27 7.83 1.30
N ASN A 240 4.12 6.52 1.10
CA ASN A 240 2.99 5.75 1.63
C ASN A 240 3.48 4.44 2.25
N LEU A 241 3.00 4.14 3.45
CA LEU A 241 3.40 2.94 4.21
C LEU A 241 2.90 1.64 3.61
N GLU A 242 1.90 1.66 2.73
CA GLU A 242 1.48 0.47 1.98
C GLU A 242 2.64 -0.11 1.14
N LYS A 243 3.53 0.74 0.65
CA LYS A 243 4.76 0.30 -0.06
C LYS A 243 5.72 -0.44 0.86
N VAL A 244 5.84 0.01 2.13
CA VAL A 244 6.66 -0.67 3.14
C VAL A 244 6.06 -2.03 3.50
N ILE A 245 4.74 -2.07 3.68
CA ILE A 245 4.01 -3.32 3.93
C ILE A 245 4.21 -4.29 2.76
N THR A 246 4.02 -3.83 1.52
CA THR A 246 4.21 -4.64 0.31
C THR A 246 5.62 -5.23 0.25
N TRP A 247 6.62 -4.37 0.43
CA TRP A 247 8.02 -4.79 0.45
C TRP A 247 8.31 -5.83 1.55
N ALA A 248 7.76 -5.63 2.75
CA ALA A 248 7.92 -6.57 3.85
C ALA A 248 7.26 -7.93 3.54
N LEU A 249 6.07 -7.94 2.94
CA LEU A 249 5.40 -9.16 2.50
C LEU A 249 6.20 -9.88 1.42
N GLN A 250 6.72 -9.17 0.42
CA GLN A 250 7.60 -9.74 -0.62
C GLN A 250 8.84 -10.39 0.00
N ALA A 251 9.50 -9.70 0.93
CA ALA A 251 10.71 -10.20 1.57
C ALA A 251 10.44 -11.43 2.46
N ARG A 252 9.33 -11.44 3.18
CA ARG A 252 8.96 -12.54 4.09
C ARG A 252 8.47 -13.79 3.34
N LEU A 253 7.76 -13.60 2.23
CA LEU A 253 7.09 -14.67 1.48
C LEU A 253 7.86 -15.10 0.23
N LYS A 254 9.07 -14.62 0.03
CA LYS A 254 9.90 -14.89 -1.16
C LYS A 254 10.16 -16.38 -1.45
N ASP A 255 10.18 -17.19 -0.39
CA ASP A 255 10.46 -18.63 -0.47
C ASP A 255 9.16 -19.47 -0.54
N CYS A 256 8.00 -18.83 -0.68
CA CYS A 256 6.69 -19.46 -0.81
C CYS A 256 6.21 -19.39 -2.27
N PRO A 257 6.48 -20.40 -3.11
CA PRO A 257 6.18 -20.32 -4.55
C PRO A 257 4.68 -20.24 -4.87
N GLN A 258 3.82 -20.57 -3.91
CA GLN A 258 2.37 -20.47 -4.04
C GLN A 258 1.85 -19.04 -3.87
N ILE A 259 2.69 -18.11 -3.40
CA ILE A 259 2.31 -16.73 -3.12
C ILE A 259 3.04 -15.79 -4.06
N ARG A 260 2.29 -15.00 -4.80
CA ARG A 260 2.82 -13.90 -5.59
C ARG A 260 2.36 -12.57 -5.02
N VAL A 261 3.25 -11.80 -4.43
CA VAL A 261 2.98 -10.42 -3.99
C VAL A 261 3.41 -9.47 -5.10
N ALA A 262 2.44 -8.78 -5.69
CA ALA A 262 2.68 -7.79 -6.74
C ALA A 262 3.24 -6.49 -6.16
N ASP A 263 3.99 -5.74 -6.98
CA ASP A 263 4.47 -4.41 -6.60
C ASP A 263 3.30 -3.45 -6.35
N ASN A 264 3.46 -2.58 -5.36
CA ASN A 264 2.56 -1.46 -5.14
C ASN A 264 2.85 -0.35 -6.17
N GLU A 265 1.87 -0.07 -7.02
CA GLU A 265 1.97 0.95 -8.07
C GLU A 265 1.34 2.30 -7.64
N GLY A 266 0.91 2.41 -6.39
CA GLY A 266 0.27 3.60 -5.84
C GLY A 266 -1.24 3.41 -5.67
N LYS A 267 -2.02 4.42 -6.05
CA LYS A 267 -3.47 4.47 -5.80
C LYS A 267 -4.30 3.47 -6.62
N HIS A 268 -3.77 2.98 -7.72
CA HIS A 268 -4.47 2.09 -8.62
C HIS A 268 -3.62 0.85 -8.92
N LYS A 269 -4.28 -0.29 -8.97
CA LYS A 269 -3.68 -1.55 -9.44
C LYS A 269 -4.64 -2.24 -10.39
N LEU A 270 -4.14 -2.63 -11.55
CA LEU A 270 -4.91 -3.43 -12.48
C LEU A 270 -4.54 -4.91 -12.29
N ALA A 271 -5.47 -5.70 -11.78
CA ALA A 271 -5.35 -7.14 -11.65
C ALA A 271 -6.05 -7.84 -12.82
N LYS A 272 -5.57 -9.03 -13.19
CA LYS A 272 -6.28 -9.92 -14.10
C LYS A 272 -6.89 -11.08 -13.32
N VAL A 273 -8.20 -11.30 -13.49
CA VAL A 273 -8.98 -12.32 -12.84
C VAL A 273 -9.80 -13.04 -13.90
N CYS A 274 -9.60 -14.31 -14.10
CA CYS A 274 -10.24 -15.10 -15.18
C CYS A 274 -10.17 -14.44 -16.56
N GLY A 275 -9.10 -13.69 -16.84
CA GLY A 275 -8.94 -12.93 -18.09
C GLY A 275 -9.50 -11.51 -18.09
N TYR A 276 -10.37 -11.16 -17.12
CA TYR A 276 -10.94 -9.82 -16.99
C TYR A 276 -10.00 -8.86 -16.28
N ASN A 277 -10.09 -7.59 -16.64
CA ASN A 277 -9.37 -6.51 -15.97
C ASN A 277 -10.18 -6.02 -14.77
N LEU A 278 -9.64 -6.19 -13.58
CA LEU A 278 -10.18 -5.69 -12.33
C LEU A 278 -9.32 -4.53 -11.82
N LEU A 279 -9.92 -3.34 -11.74
CA LEU A 279 -9.27 -2.17 -11.14
C LEU A 279 -9.43 -2.21 -9.61
N LEU A 280 -8.32 -2.16 -8.91
CA LEU A 280 -8.23 -2.06 -7.46
C LEU A 280 -7.83 -0.62 -7.08
N THR A 281 -8.57 -0.01 -6.15
CA THR A 281 -8.29 1.34 -5.64
C THR A 281 -8.87 1.50 -4.24
N HIS A 282 -8.28 2.40 -3.45
CA HIS A 282 -8.87 2.76 -2.16
C HIS A 282 -10.14 3.61 -2.31
N GLY A 283 -10.17 4.54 -3.27
CA GLY A 283 -11.35 5.36 -3.56
C GLY A 283 -11.39 6.71 -2.83
N ASP A 284 -10.32 7.05 -2.13
CA ASP A 284 -10.21 8.27 -1.29
C ASP A 284 -10.22 9.59 -2.08
N GLY A 285 -9.96 9.56 -3.39
CA GLY A 285 -9.97 10.72 -4.29
C GLY A 285 -11.23 10.86 -5.13
N ASP A 286 -12.12 9.86 -5.08
CA ASP A 286 -13.20 9.71 -6.04
C ASP A 286 -14.51 10.33 -5.53
N LYS A 287 -14.98 11.38 -6.20
CA LYS A 287 -16.30 11.98 -5.92
C LYS A 287 -17.45 11.10 -6.42
N SER A 288 -17.20 10.31 -7.45
CA SER A 288 -18.14 9.37 -8.06
C SER A 288 -17.40 8.14 -8.52
N LEU A 289 -17.80 6.97 -8.04
CA LEU A 289 -17.17 5.71 -8.42
C LEU A 289 -17.30 5.41 -9.92
N ASN A 290 -18.44 5.76 -10.52
CA ASN A 290 -18.65 5.56 -11.96
C ASN A 290 -17.70 6.41 -12.81
N GLU A 291 -17.46 7.67 -12.39
CA GLU A 291 -16.50 8.54 -13.08
C GLU A 291 -15.06 8.09 -12.81
N ALA A 292 -14.75 7.54 -11.65
CA ALA A 292 -13.44 6.96 -11.35
C ALA A 292 -13.10 5.81 -12.30
N ALA A 293 -14.01 4.87 -12.50
CA ALA A 293 -13.83 3.75 -13.43
C ALA A 293 -13.61 4.22 -14.87
N LYS A 294 -14.42 5.17 -15.35
CA LYS A 294 -14.27 5.75 -16.71
C LYS A 294 -12.97 6.50 -16.87
N SER A 295 -12.60 7.31 -15.87
CA SER A 295 -11.34 8.06 -15.87
C SER A 295 -10.13 7.14 -15.89
N ALA A 296 -10.17 6.03 -15.15
CA ALA A 296 -9.12 5.03 -15.17
C ALA A 296 -8.97 4.37 -16.55
N MET A 297 -10.07 4.03 -17.22
CA MET A 297 -10.02 3.51 -18.60
C MET A 297 -9.36 4.50 -19.56
N LEU A 298 -9.67 5.77 -19.46
CA LEU A 298 -9.07 6.81 -20.29
C LEU A 298 -7.60 7.04 -19.96
N LEU A 299 -7.25 7.04 -18.66
CA LEU A 299 -5.89 7.26 -18.20
C LEU A 299 -4.95 6.12 -18.61
N TYR A 300 -5.39 4.89 -18.41
CA TYR A 300 -4.56 3.70 -18.63
C TYR A 300 -4.73 3.11 -20.05
N GLN A 301 -5.60 3.67 -20.88
CA GLN A 301 -5.89 3.17 -22.23
C GLN A 301 -6.23 1.67 -22.23
N THR A 302 -6.90 1.20 -21.18
CA THR A 302 -7.18 -0.22 -20.95
C THR A 302 -8.63 -0.39 -20.50
N PRO A 303 -9.37 -1.35 -21.04
CA PRO A 303 -10.71 -1.66 -20.56
C PRO A 303 -10.68 -2.04 -19.07
N VAL A 304 -11.60 -1.52 -18.29
CA VAL A 304 -11.86 -1.92 -16.91
C VAL A 304 -13.22 -2.61 -16.90
N HIS A 305 -13.24 -3.92 -16.63
CA HIS A 305 -14.48 -4.70 -16.61
C HIS A 305 -15.14 -4.64 -15.24
N TYR A 306 -14.33 -4.66 -14.20
CA TYR A 306 -14.73 -4.63 -12.80
C TYR A 306 -13.85 -3.68 -12.01
N MET A 307 -14.39 -3.13 -10.90
CA MET A 307 -13.64 -2.29 -9.97
C MET A 307 -13.95 -2.71 -8.55
N MET A 308 -12.91 -2.84 -7.72
CA MET A 308 -13.03 -2.96 -6.27
C MET A 308 -12.47 -1.71 -5.58
N THR A 309 -13.22 -1.22 -4.60
CA THR A 309 -12.89 0.01 -3.86
C THR A 309 -13.27 -0.12 -2.37
N ALA A 310 -12.86 0.86 -1.56
CA ALA A 310 -13.05 0.89 -0.11
C ALA A 310 -13.38 2.30 0.43
N HIS A 311 -12.72 2.76 1.47
CA HIS A 311 -12.68 4.10 2.04
C HIS A 311 -13.94 4.56 2.79
N LEU A 312 -15.13 4.28 2.32
CA LEU A 312 -16.38 4.76 2.93
C LEU A 312 -16.97 3.79 3.96
N HIS A 313 -16.23 2.76 4.35
CA HIS A 313 -16.55 1.77 5.40
C HIS A 313 -17.91 1.07 5.24
N SER A 314 -18.57 1.20 4.10
CA SER A 314 -19.88 0.63 3.84
C SER A 314 -19.92 -0.16 2.54
N ALA A 315 -20.47 -1.36 2.60
CA ALA A 315 -20.65 -2.20 1.41
C ALA A 315 -21.58 -1.55 0.39
N ARG A 316 -21.19 -1.59 -0.88
CA ARG A 316 -22.03 -1.11 -1.98
C ARG A 316 -21.67 -1.81 -3.27
N GLU A 317 -22.69 -2.09 -4.06
CA GLU A 317 -22.57 -2.48 -5.46
C GLU A 317 -23.18 -1.41 -6.38
N SER A 318 -22.56 -1.17 -7.53
CA SER A 318 -23.13 -0.32 -8.57
C SER A 318 -22.61 -0.73 -9.94
N SER A 319 -23.45 -0.57 -10.96
CA SER A 319 -23.04 -0.76 -12.37
C SER A 319 -22.70 0.59 -12.99
N TYR A 320 -21.69 0.61 -13.88
CA TYR A 320 -21.28 1.83 -14.57
C TYR A 320 -21.30 1.71 -16.10
N GLY A 321 -21.77 0.58 -16.63
CA GLY A 321 -21.92 0.32 -18.06
C GLY A 321 -22.15 -1.14 -18.36
N LEU A 322 -22.08 -1.45 -19.65
CA LEU A 322 -22.11 -2.82 -20.16
C LEU A 322 -20.73 -3.20 -20.67
N SER A 323 -20.32 -4.42 -20.42
CA SER A 323 -19.18 -5.08 -21.05
C SER A 323 -19.71 -6.17 -22.02
N GLU A 324 -18.85 -6.78 -22.78
CA GLU A 324 -19.22 -7.92 -23.66
C GLU A 324 -19.72 -9.15 -22.89
N HIS A 325 -19.44 -9.19 -21.56
CA HIS A 325 -19.82 -10.30 -20.67
C HIS A 325 -20.83 -9.85 -19.58
N GLY A 326 -21.63 -8.82 -19.83
CA GLY A 326 -22.64 -8.32 -18.89
C GLY A 326 -22.36 -6.93 -18.34
N ASN A 327 -22.80 -6.66 -17.12
CA ASN A 327 -22.60 -5.35 -16.50
C ASN A 327 -21.15 -5.16 -16.02
N ALA A 328 -20.59 -4.00 -16.33
CA ALA A 328 -19.38 -3.51 -15.66
C ALA A 328 -19.74 -3.07 -14.24
N VAL A 329 -19.20 -3.75 -13.23
CA VAL A 329 -19.63 -3.63 -11.83
C VAL A 329 -18.52 -3.05 -10.95
N ILE A 330 -18.93 -2.19 -10.03
CA ILE A 330 -18.10 -1.66 -8.95
C ILE A 330 -18.55 -2.28 -7.64
N LEU A 331 -17.61 -2.91 -6.93
CA LEU A 331 -17.79 -3.48 -5.61
C LEU A 331 -17.04 -2.63 -4.59
N ARG A 332 -17.75 -2.05 -3.61
CA ARG A 332 -17.12 -1.36 -2.49
C ARG A 332 -17.17 -2.23 -1.25
N ALA A 333 -15.98 -2.53 -0.72
CA ALA A 333 -15.82 -3.31 0.50
C ALA A 333 -16.20 -2.48 1.75
N PRO A 334 -16.82 -3.11 2.76
CA PRO A 334 -16.90 -2.54 4.11
C PRO A 334 -15.52 -2.59 4.80
N ALA A 335 -15.39 -1.88 5.92
CA ALA A 335 -14.15 -1.82 6.68
C ALA A 335 -13.95 -3.06 7.57
N ILE A 336 -12.73 -3.56 7.64
CA ILE A 336 -12.35 -4.60 8.62
C ILE A 336 -12.45 -4.06 10.06
N CYS A 337 -12.06 -2.81 10.30
CA CYS A 337 -12.18 -2.18 11.62
C CYS A 337 -13.65 -1.95 12.04
N GLY A 338 -14.60 -1.94 11.09
CA GLY A 338 -15.99 -1.61 11.33
C GLY A 338 -16.24 -0.11 11.41
N THR A 339 -17.28 0.28 12.11
CA THR A 339 -17.68 1.68 12.29
C THR A 339 -16.83 2.36 13.35
N ASP A 340 -16.33 3.55 13.05
CA ASP A 340 -15.75 4.49 13.99
C ASP A 340 -16.67 5.73 14.22
N SER A 341 -16.31 6.59 15.14
CA SER A 341 -17.07 7.81 15.45
C SER A 341 -17.13 8.79 14.26
N TYR A 342 -16.11 8.79 13.40
CA TYR A 342 -16.06 9.64 12.22
C TYR A 342 -17.02 9.13 11.14
N ALA A 343 -16.97 7.83 10.83
CA ALA A 343 -17.90 7.19 9.91
C ALA A 343 -19.38 7.38 10.35
N MET A 344 -19.64 7.29 11.66
CA MET A 344 -20.98 7.59 12.20
C MET A 344 -21.39 9.04 11.94
N SER A 345 -20.49 10.00 12.15
CA SER A 345 -20.79 11.43 11.91
C SER A 345 -21.15 11.70 10.45
N LEU A 346 -20.57 10.94 9.52
CA LEU A 346 -20.84 11.00 8.08
C LEU A 346 -22.02 10.13 7.64
N LYS A 347 -22.66 9.39 8.56
CA LYS A 347 -23.73 8.42 8.27
C LYS A 347 -23.31 7.29 7.32
N HIS A 348 -22.05 6.92 7.38
CA HIS A 348 -21.43 5.82 6.61
C HIS A 348 -21.13 4.59 7.47
N ALA A 349 -21.83 4.45 8.61
CA ALA A 349 -21.69 3.32 9.50
C ALA A 349 -21.97 1.99 8.77
N GLY A 350 -21.12 0.99 9.03
CA GLY A 350 -21.25 -0.35 8.48
C GLY A 350 -20.82 -1.42 9.48
N TRP A 351 -21.24 -2.64 9.24
CA TRP A 351 -20.73 -3.79 9.99
C TRP A 351 -19.29 -4.07 9.61
N PRO A 352 -18.45 -4.52 10.56
CA PRO A 352 -17.12 -5.01 10.22
C PRO A 352 -17.22 -6.20 9.26
N GLY A 353 -16.42 -6.18 8.20
CA GLY A 353 -16.51 -7.23 7.21
C GLY A 353 -15.74 -6.98 5.94
N THR A 354 -16.02 -7.80 4.95
CA THR A 354 -15.42 -7.72 3.62
C THR A 354 -16.36 -8.25 2.53
N ILE A 355 -15.92 -8.11 1.28
CA ILE A 355 -16.52 -8.72 0.10
C ILE A 355 -15.54 -9.72 -0.50
N ALA A 356 -16.07 -10.91 -0.81
CA ALA A 356 -15.40 -11.89 -1.65
C ALA A 356 -16.23 -12.11 -2.92
N ALA A 357 -15.57 -12.20 -4.07
CA ALA A 357 -16.22 -12.30 -5.38
C ALA A 357 -15.64 -13.46 -6.19
N VAL A 358 -16.47 -14.35 -6.68
CA VAL A 358 -16.10 -15.49 -7.52
C VAL A 358 -16.27 -15.12 -8.98
N PHE A 359 -15.23 -15.40 -9.74
CA PHE A 359 -15.17 -15.17 -11.18
C PHE A 359 -14.96 -16.47 -11.96
N SER A 360 -15.53 -16.55 -13.16
CA SER A 360 -15.21 -17.58 -14.14
C SER A 360 -14.82 -16.97 -15.48
N PRO A 361 -14.10 -17.71 -16.35
CA PRO A 361 -13.73 -17.22 -17.68
C PRO A 361 -14.94 -16.97 -18.59
N SER A 362 -16.02 -17.73 -18.45
CA SER A 362 -17.21 -17.63 -19.31
C SER A 362 -18.17 -16.53 -18.91
N GLU A 363 -18.41 -16.37 -17.59
CA GLU A 363 -19.48 -15.48 -17.08
C GLU A 363 -18.94 -14.21 -16.42
N GLY A 364 -17.62 -14.14 -16.13
CA GLY A 364 -17.04 -13.07 -15.35
C GLY A 364 -17.43 -13.18 -13.88
N LEU A 365 -18.03 -12.13 -13.30
CA LEU A 365 -18.47 -12.14 -11.90
C LEU A 365 -19.73 -13.01 -11.74
N GLU A 366 -19.57 -14.18 -11.11
CA GLU A 366 -20.68 -15.12 -10.90
C GLU A 366 -21.36 -14.94 -9.54
N GLN A 367 -20.57 -14.78 -8.47
CA GLN A 367 -21.10 -14.74 -7.10
C GLN A 367 -20.40 -13.70 -6.26
N GLN A 368 -21.11 -13.18 -5.28
CA GLN A 368 -20.58 -12.24 -4.27
C GLN A 368 -20.96 -12.72 -2.88
N TYR A 369 -20.00 -12.65 -1.98
CA TYR A 369 -20.15 -12.98 -0.56
C TYR A 369 -19.88 -11.73 0.28
N TYR A 370 -20.88 -11.31 1.05
CA TYR A 370 -20.71 -10.31 2.10
C TYR A 370 -20.38 -11.01 3.41
N ILE A 371 -19.12 -10.97 3.80
CA ILE A 371 -18.61 -11.67 4.98
C ILE A 371 -18.60 -10.68 6.16
N ARG A 372 -19.37 -10.99 7.20
CA ARG A 372 -19.36 -10.24 8.47
C ARG A 372 -18.33 -10.84 9.41
N LEU A 373 -17.58 -9.96 10.08
CA LEU A 373 -16.46 -10.33 10.94
C LEU A 373 -16.68 -9.91 12.40
#